data_e27efe2edba1d72da9a4bd192a1fe40d
#
_entry.id   e27efe2edba1d72da9a4bd192a1fe40d
#
_cell.length_a   1.000
_cell.length_b   1.000
_cell.length_c   1.000
_cell.angle_alpha   90.00
_cell.angle_beta   90.00
_cell.angle_gamma   90.00
#
_symmetry.space_group_name_H-M   'P 1'
#
loop_
_entity.id
_entity.type
_entity.pdbx_description
1 polymer ?
#
loop_
_entity_poly.entity_id
_entity_poly.type
_entity_poly.pdbx_seq_one_letter_code
_entity_poly.pdbx_strand_id
1 'polypeptide(L)'
;MKKSKTLCALLLSVCLVLGMTACGEKKDAPSASQQAESAPASSAASQPAAEQQKPVLLVVSFGTSYNDTRDKTIGAVEESLAKAYPEYEIRRAFTAQTIIDILEEREGLKIDNVTQAMSRLVMDDVKDVVIQPTHVMPGAEYDDILADIQSYADQFQSFKVGKPLLTTDEDYTQLISCLVEETKPYNAEDTAIVFMGHGTHHEANAAYASLQEKLTQAGYTNYFVGTVEATPSLEDVLAQVEASGAKKVVLLPLMIVAGDHANNDMAGDEEDSWKTAFTNAGYEVECVLKGLGEYAGVQQ
;
A
#
# COMPACT_ATOMS: atom_id res chain seq x y z
N MET A 1 43.29 8.32 12.98
CA MET A 1 44.38 9.05 12.30
C MET A 1 43.92 9.42 10.88
N LYS A 2 44.04 10.76 10.57
CA LYS A 2 44.08 11.46 9.25
C LYS A 2 42.92 11.22 8.30
N LYS A 3 41.93 12.10 8.21
CA LYS A 3 41.76 13.36 7.42
C LYS A 3 42.27 13.26 5.98
N SER A 4 41.36 13.36 5.00
CA SER A 4 41.58 14.16 3.81
C SER A 4 40.27 14.74 3.30
N LYS A 5 40.20 16.07 3.29
CA LYS A 5 39.18 16.90 2.61
C LYS A 5 39.68 17.16 1.20
N THR A 6 38.84 17.13 0.21
CA THR A 6 39.12 17.83 -1.04
C THR A 6 37.87 18.58 -1.49
N LEU A 7 38.06 19.87 -1.56
CA LEU A 7 37.20 20.97 -1.99
C LEU A 7 37.58 21.34 -3.42
N CYS A 8 36.63 21.51 -4.32
CA CYS A 8 36.75 22.29 -5.59
C CYS A 8 35.34 22.63 -6.04
N ALA A 9 34.82 23.79 -5.90
CA ALA A 9 35.05 25.10 -6.52
C ALA A 9 34.39 25.22 -7.92
N LEU A 10 33.34 26.01 -7.91
CA LEU A 10 32.75 26.96 -8.87
C LEU A 10 33.28 26.97 -10.33
N LEU A 11 32.35 27.03 -11.27
CA LEU A 11 32.43 27.94 -12.41
C LEU A 11 31.00 28.37 -12.87
N LEU A 12 30.74 29.65 -12.64
CA LEU A 12 29.70 30.48 -13.29
C LEU A 12 30.07 30.67 -14.78
N SER A 13 29.07 30.61 -15.65
CA SER A 13 29.19 31.25 -16.97
C SER A 13 27.86 31.91 -17.34
N VAL A 14 27.86 33.23 -17.26
CA VAL A 14 26.83 34.17 -17.73
C VAL A 14 27.10 34.41 -19.22
N CYS A 15 26.09 34.29 -20.06
CA CYS A 15 26.10 34.90 -21.39
C CYS A 15 24.79 35.66 -21.63
N LEU A 16 24.95 36.97 -21.58
CA LEU A 16 24.01 38.01 -21.99
C LEU A 16 24.23 38.29 -23.48
N VAL A 17 23.22 38.31 -24.32
CA VAL A 17 23.26 39.03 -25.61
C VAL A 17 21.96 39.76 -25.85
N LEU A 18 22.12 41.06 -25.97
CA LEU A 18 21.12 42.09 -26.33
C LEU A 18 20.94 42.22 -27.85
N GLY A 19 19.76 42.75 -28.22
CA GLY A 19 19.55 43.66 -29.38
C GLY A 19 18.86 42.98 -30.55
N MET A 20 17.99 43.56 -31.32
CA MET A 20 17.66 44.97 -31.58
C MET A 20 16.29 45.05 -32.28
N THR A 21 15.62 46.17 -32.06
CA THR A 21 14.45 46.73 -32.68
C THR A 21 14.58 47.01 -34.18
N ALA A 22 13.45 46.94 -34.94
CA ALA A 22 13.23 47.81 -36.10
C ALA A 22 11.73 48.04 -36.36
N CYS A 23 11.37 49.30 -36.42
CA CYS A 23 10.11 49.91 -36.79
C CYS A 23 9.92 50.02 -38.33
N GLY A 24 8.67 50.23 -38.73
CA GLY A 24 8.27 50.80 -40.02
C GLY A 24 7.05 50.10 -40.61
N GLU A 25 6.02 50.65 -41.10
CA GLU A 25 5.42 51.98 -41.25
C GLU A 25 4.05 51.75 -41.91
N LYS A 26 3.08 52.66 -41.66
CA LYS A 26 1.71 52.67 -42.15
C LYS A 26 1.62 52.87 -43.67
N LYS A 27 0.55 52.37 -44.31
CA LYS A 27 -0.27 53.14 -45.26
C LYS A 27 -1.63 52.50 -45.53
N ASP A 28 -2.66 53.27 -45.22
CA ASP A 28 -3.90 53.68 -45.84
C ASP A 28 -4.80 52.69 -46.63
N ALA A 29 -6.07 52.80 -46.23
CA ALA A 29 -7.26 52.24 -46.89
C ALA A 29 -7.61 53.01 -48.16
N PRO A 30 -8.51 52.48 -48.99
CA PRO A 30 -9.82 53.07 -48.99
C PRO A 30 -11.06 52.15 -49.10
N SER A 31 -12.17 52.70 -48.65
CA SER A 31 -13.55 52.31 -48.62
C SER A 31 -14.14 51.90 -49.96
N ALA A 32 -15.10 50.96 -50.00
CA ALA A 32 -16.41 51.06 -50.60
C ALA A 32 -17.30 49.82 -50.49
N SER A 33 -18.45 50.07 -49.91
CA SER A 33 -19.83 49.61 -50.21
C SER A 33 -20.25 48.16 -50.22
N GLN A 34 -21.10 47.85 -49.23
CA GLN A 34 -22.43 47.19 -49.26
C GLN A 34 -22.71 46.12 -50.32
N GLN A 35 -22.97 44.90 -49.84
CA GLN A 35 -24.24 44.23 -50.19
C GLN A 35 -24.55 43.16 -49.13
N ALA A 36 -25.78 43.20 -48.62
CA ALA A 36 -26.34 42.21 -47.70
C ALA A 36 -26.74 40.98 -48.51
N GLU A 37 -26.29 39.81 -48.05
CA GLU A 37 -26.85 38.51 -48.44
C GLU A 37 -26.97 37.58 -47.29
N SER A 38 -28.12 36.97 -47.19
CA SER A 38 -28.67 36.15 -46.13
C SER A 38 -27.77 35.02 -45.67
N ALA A 39 -27.61 34.90 -44.35
CA ALA A 39 -26.97 33.78 -43.67
C ALA A 39 -27.81 32.49 -43.79
N PRO A 40 -27.20 31.33 -44.06
CA PRO A 40 -27.76 30.04 -43.69
C PRO A 40 -27.42 29.74 -42.23
N ALA A 41 -28.42 29.24 -41.51
CA ALA A 41 -28.32 28.80 -40.13
C ALA A 41 -27.13 27.85 -39.94
N SER A 42 -26.18 28.29 -39.14
CA SER A 42 -25.13 27.45 -38.64
C SER A 42 -25.75 26.40 -37.72
N SER A 43 -25.78 25.14 -38.16
CA SER A 43 -26.01 24.00 -37.31
C SER A 43 -24.95 24.02 -36.23
N ALA A 44 -25.36 24.24 -34.99
CA ALA A 44 -24.52 24.02 -33.86
C ALA A 44 -24.12 22.53 -33.88
N ALA A 45 -22.92 22.26 -34.37
CA ALA A 45 -22.27 20.96 -34.10
C ALA A 45 -22.14 20.84 -32.58
N SER A 46 -22.95 19.98 -32.01
CA SER A 46 -22.76 19.51 -30.63
C SER A 46 -21.34 19.00 -30.54
N GLN A 47 -20.49 19.71 -29.81
CA GLN A 47 -19.21 19.18 -29.35
C GLN A 47 -19.50 17.86 -28.65
N PRO A 48 -18.76 16.78 -28.94
CA PRO A 48 -18.87 15.57 -28.14
C PRO A 48 -18.66 15.98 -26.68
N ALA A 49 -19.59 15.59 -25.83
CA ALA A 49 -19.41 15.73 -24.38
C ALA A 49 -18.04 15.17 -24.06
N ALA A 50 -17.17 15.98 -23.46
CA ALA A 50 -15.90 15.50 -22.97
C ALA A 50 -16.22 14.28 -22.10
N GLU A 51 -15.67 13.11 -22.41
CA GLU A 51 -15.76 11.93 -21.56
C GLU A 51 -15.28 12.39 -20.19
N GLN A 52 -16.18 12.40 -19.21
CA GLN A 52 -15.80 12.75 -17.85
C GLN A 52 -14.80 11.70 -17.38
N GLN A 53 -13.59 12.16 -17.09
CA GLN A 53 -12.55 11.33 -16.56
C GLN A 53 -13.05 10.63 -15.29
N LYS A 54 -12.86 9.30 -15.19
CA LYS A 54 -13.27 8.57 -14.01
C LYS A 54 -12.51 9.04 -12.78
N PRO A 55 -13.13 9.08 -11.59
CA PRO A 55 -12.39 9.25 -10.36
C PRO A 55 -11.39 8.08 -10.19
N VAL A 56 -10.30 8.34 -9.52
CA VAL A 56 -9.26 7.33 -9.29
C VAL A 56 -9.29 6.84 -7.85
N LEU A 57 -9.21 5.52 -7.67
CA LEU A 57 -8.91 4.90 -6.39
C LEU A 57 -7.47 4.38 -6.46
N LEU A 58 -6.56 5.11 -5.78
CA LEU A 58 -5.16 4.75 -5.67
C LEU A 58 -4.96 3.79 -4.50
N VAL A 59 -4.66 2.53 -4.81
CA VAL A 59 -4.35 1.51 -3.80
C VAL A 59 -2.86 1.60 -3.48
N VAL A 60 -2.54 1.89 -2.21
CA VAL A 60 -1.18 2.05 -1.72
C VAL A 60 -0.81 0.89 -0.83
N SER A 61 0.13 0.06 -1.28
CA SER A 61 0.61 -1.12 -0.57
C SER A 61 2.11 -0.98 -0.25
N PHE A 62 2.61 -1.70 0.76
CA PHE A 62 4.05 -1.82 0.96
C PHE A 62 4.72 -2.40 -0.30
N GLY A 63 4.10 -3.39 -0.88
CA GLY A 63 4.62 -4.13 -2.02
C GLY A 63 5.21 -5.49 -1.63
N THR A 64 5.50 -6.29 -2.63
CA THR A 64 6.26 -7.54 -2.49
C THR A 64 6.96 -7.88 -3.79
N SER A 65 8.16 -8.43 -3.68
CA SER A 65 8.92 -8.96 -4.82
C SER A 65 8.57 -10.42 -5.17
N TYR A 66 7.74 -11.07 -4.37
CA TYR A 66 7.24 -12.43 -4.60
C TYR A 66 6.00 -12.38 -5.49
N ASN A 67 6.13 -12.81 -6.75
CA ASN A 67 5.09 -12.63 -7.77
C ASN A 67 3.79 -13.36 -7.43
N ASP A 68 3.89 -14.62 -7.02
CA ASP A 68 2.71 -15.43 -6.70
C ASP A 68 1.87 -14.82 -5.57
N THR A 69 2.52 -14.36 -4.51
CA THR A 69 1.80 -13.73 -3.39
C THR A 69 1.30 -12.33 -3.75
N ARG A 70 2.04 -11.57 -4.61
CA ARG A 70 1.60 -10.24 -5.06
C ARG A 70 0.24 -10.31 -5.75
N ASP A 71 0.06 -11.23 -6.67
CA ASP A 71 -1.18 -11.36 -7.44
C ASP A 71 -2.33 -11.88 -6.57
N LYS A 72 -2.05 -12.84 -5.68
CA LYS A 72 -3.05 -13.44 -4.78
C LYS A 72 -3.48 -12.53 -3.62
N THR A 73 -2.68 -11.53 -3.29
CA THR A 73 -2.93 -10.60 -2.17
C THR A 73 -3.24 -9.19 -2.67
N ILE A 74 -2.24 -8.41 -3.03
CA ILE A 74 -2.42 -7.02 -3.50
C ILE A 74 -3.33 -6.99 -4.73
N GLY A 75 -3.07 -7.86 -5.72
CA GLY A 75 -3.90 -7.96 -6.92
C GLY A 75 -5.35 -8.34 -6.62
N ALA A 76 -5.57 -9.29 -5.70
CA ALA A 76 -6.92 -9.69 -5.30
C ALA A 76 -7.69 -8.59 -4.55
N VAL A 77 -7.00 -7.81 -3.69
CA VAL A 77 -7.59 -6.63 -3.02
C VAL A 77 -7.99 -5.58 -4.07
N GLU A 78 -7.09 -5.28 -5.01
CA GLU A 78 -7.38 -4.33 -6.10
C GLU A 78 -8.55 -4.79 -6.99
N GLU A 79 -8.62 -6.08 -7.31
CA GLU A 79 -9.72 -6.65 -8.07
C GLU A 79 -11.05 -6.57 -7.30
N SER A 80 -11.03 -6.80 -5.99
CA SER A 80 -12.20 -6.66 -5.12
C SER A 80 -12.68 -5.21 -5.09
N LEU A 81 -11.77 -4.25 -4.95
CA LEU A 81 -12.08 -2.82 -5.01
C LEU A 81 -12.64 -2.42 -6.39
N ALA A 82 -12.06 -2.92 -7.48
CA ALA A 82 -12.57 -2.66 -8.83
C ALA A 82 -14.01 -3.19 -9.05
N LYS A 83 -14.33 -4.32 -8.43
CA LYS A 83 -15.69 -4.90 -8.47
C LYS A 83 -16.68 -4.10 -7.61
N ALA A 84 -16.24 -3.65 -6.43
CA ALA A 84 -17.07 -2.89 -5.50
C ALA A 84 -17.32 -1.46 -5.98
N TYR A 85 -16.37 -0.86 -6.69
CA TYR A 85 -16.38 0.54 -7.13
C TYR A 85 -16.08 0.66 -8.64
N PRO A 86 -16.97 0.14 -9.52
CA PRO A 86 -16.72 0.08 -10.97
C PRO A 86 -16.66 1.46 -11.65
N GLU A 87 -17.14 2.51 -10.96
CA GLU A 87 -17.04 3.90 -11.41
C GLU A 87 -15.62 4.47 -11.25
N TYR A 88 -14.76 3.89 -10.40
CA TYR A 88 -13.38 4.29 -10.22
C TYR A 88 -12.43 3.59 -11.20
N GLU A 89 -11.38 4.29 -11.59
CA GLU A 89 -10.17 3.68 -12.15
C GLU A 89 -9.27 3.25 -10.99
N ILE A 90 -8.89 1.98 -10.92
CA ILE A 90 -7.97 1.48 -9.89
C ILE A 90 -6.54 1.71 -10.36
N ARG A 91 -5.75 2.40 -9.54
CA ARG A 91 -4.31 2.57 -9.73
C ARG A 91 -3.55 2.05 -8.54
N ARG A 92 -2.30 1.65 -8.75
CA ARG A 92 -1.40 1.05 -7.76
C ARG A 92 -0.24 1.98 -7.46
N ALA A 93 0.18 2.03 -6.18
CA ALA A 93 1.48 2.52 -5.76
C ALA A 93 2.07 1.64 -4.66
N PHE A 94 3.40 1.59 -4.57
CA PHE A 94 4.10 0.91 -3.48
C PHE A 94 4.86 1.92 -2.61
N THR A 95 4.99 1.62 -1.30
CA THR A 95 5.81 2.43 -0.39
C THR A 95 7.26 1.99 -0.36
N ALA A 96 7.54 0.69 -0.49
CA ALA A 96 8.89 0.13 -0.42
C ALA A 96 9.67 0.33 -1.71
N GLN A 97 10.55 1.35 -1.76
CA GLN A 97 11.39 1.64 -2.93
C GLN A 97 12.26 0.44 -3.33
N THR A 98 12.82 -0.29 -2.35
CA THR A 98 13.61 -1.49 -2.61
C THR A 98 12.83 -2.55 -3.40
N ILE A 99 11.54 -2.73 -3.08
CA ILE A 99 10.67 -3.66 -3.82
C ILE A 99 10.43 -3.17 -5.24
N ILE A 100 10.19 -1.88 -5.41
CA ILE A 100 10.00 -1.25 -6.73
C ILE A 100 11.24 -1.49 -7.60
N ASP A 101 12.43 -1.22 -7.06
CA ASP A 101 13.71 -1.38 -7.77
C ASP A 101 13.95 -2.85 -8.18
N ILE A 102 13.70 -3.81 -7.27
CA ILE A 102 13.80 -5.25 -7.56
C ILE A 102 12.88 -5.66 -8.71
N LEU A 103 11.64 -5.18 -8.71
CA LEU A 103 10.65 -5.52 -9.73
C LEU A 103 11.00 -4.90 -11.09
N GLU A 104 11.51 -3.66 -11.09
CA GLU A 104 11.97 -3.02 -12.33
C GLU A 104 13.20 -3.73 -12.90
N GLU A 105 14.20 -4.04 -12.06
CA GLU A 105 15.43 -4.72 -12.51
C GLU A 105 15.17 -6.15 -13.01
N ARG A 106 14.38 -6.92 -12.26
CA ARG A 106 14.15 -8.34 -12.51
C ARG A 106 13.14 -8.61 -13.63
N GLU A 107 12.09 -7.77 -13.73
CA GLU A 107 10.92 -8.03 -14.57
C GLU A 107 10.62 -6.91 -15.56
N GLY A 108 11.28 -5.75 -15.44
CA GLY A 108 10.93 -4.54 -16.18
C GLY A 108 9.59 -3.96 -15.76
N LEU A 109 9.06 -4.38 -14.60
CA LEU A 109 7.77 -3.93 -14.07
C LEU A 109 7.94 -2.59 -13.36
N LYS A 110 7.35 -1.54 -13.95
CA LYS A 110 7.37 -0.19 -13.39
C LYS A 110 6.18 0.03 -12.51
N ILE A 111 6.43 0.23 -11.22
CA ILE A 111 5.42 0.60 -10.23
C ILE A 111 5.83 1.94 -9.65
N ASP A 112 4.90 2.87 -9.60
CA ASP A 112 5.14 4.19 -8.99
C ASP A 112 5.24 4.06 -7.46
N ASN A 113 6.14 4.81 -6.84
CA ASN A 113 6.02 5.09 -5.42
C ASN A 113 4.91 6.15 -5.18
N VAL A 114 4.60 6.42 -3.91
CA VAL A 114 3.48 7.30 -3.55
C VAL A 114 3.60 8.68 -4.21
N THR A 115 4.77 9.32 -4.11
CA THR A 115 5.02 10.65 -4.69
C THR A 115 4.93 10.64 -6.22
N GLN A 116 5.44 9.60 -6.88
CA GLN A 116 5.34 9.44 -8.33
C GLN A 116 3.90 9.22 -8.79
N ALA A 117 3.15 8.38 -8.06
CA ALA A 117 1.73 8.14 -8.35
C ALA A 117 0.91 9.43 -8.22
N MET A 118 1.11 10.20 -7.14
CA MET A 118 0.44 11.49 -6.95
C MET A 118 0.77 12.48 -8.06
N SER A 119 2.05 12.61 -8.42
CA SER A 119 2.49 13.47 -9.51
C SER A 119 1.85 13.08 -10.85
N ARG A 120 1.73 11.76 -11.11
CA ARG A 120 1.08 11.24 -12.32
C ARG A 120 -0.41 11.55 -12.34
N LEU A 121 -1.12 11.41 -11.20
CA LEU A 121 -2.53 11.79 -11.10
C LEU A 121 -2.77 13.25 -11.45
N VAL A 122 -1.89 14.14 -10.98
CA VAL A 122 -1.95 15.58 -11.30
C VAL A 122 -1.68 15.82 -12.80
N MET A 123 -0.65 15.17 -13.36
CA MET A 123 -0.31 15.28 -14.79
C MET A 123 -1.44 14.76 -15.70
N ASP A 124 -2.14 13.73 -15.26
CA ASP A 124 -3.27 13.14 -15.97
C ASP A 124 -4.58 13.96 -15.78
N ASP A 125 -4.52 15.10 -15.09
CA ASP A 125 -5.67 15.99 -14.79
C ASP A 125 -6.82 15.30 -14.01
N VAL A 126 -6.51 14.27 -13.19
CA VAL A 126 -7.50 13.61 -12.33
C VAL A 126 -8.10 14.63 -11.38
N LYS A 127 -9.45 14.65 -11.24
CA LYS A 127 -10.16 15.62 -10.40
C LYS A 127 -10.52 15.04 -9.03
N ASP A 128 -10.90 13.78 -8.99
CA ASP A 128 -11.39 13.12 -7.79
C ASP A 128 -10.52 11.90 -7.51
N VAL A 129 -9.92 11.87 -6.33
CA VAL A 129 -9.04 10.79 -5.89
C VAL A 129 -9.42 10.27 -4.50
N VAL A 130 -9.43 8.96 -4.36
CA VAL A 130 -9.45 8.25 -3.07
C VAL A 130 -8.15 7.47 -2.97
N ILE A 131 -7.43 7.62 -1.87
CA ILE A 131 -6.20 6.89 -1.59
C ILE A 131 -6.54 5.84 -0.54
N GLN A 132 -6.36 4.56 -0.87
CA GLN A 132 -6.63 3.44 0.03
C GLN A 132 -5.33 2.72 0.38
N PRO A 133 -4.79 2.94 1.58
CA PRO A 133 -3.69 2.13 2.11
C PRO A 133 -4.16 0.70 2.38
N THR A 134 -3.31 -0.29 2.10
CA THR A 134 -3.56 -1.70 2.47
C THR A 134 -2.79 -2.12 3.72
N HIS A 135 -2.27 -1.17 4.48
CA HIS A 135 -1.52 -1.43 5.71
C HIS A 135 -2.42 -2.02 6.81
N VAL A 136 -1.84 -2.86 7.66
CA VAL A 136 -2.59 -3.52 8.73
C VAL A 136 -2.98 -2.55 9.84
N MET A 137 -2.13 -1.57 10.15
CA MET A 137 -2.35 -0.62 11.24
C MET A 137 -1.85 0.78 10.88
N PRO A 138 -2.30 1.85 11.58
CA PRO A 138 -1.83 3.22 11.38
C PRO A 138 -0.45 3.43 12.03
N GLY A 139 0.59 2.79 11.46
CA GLY A 139 1.97 2.89 11.90
C GLY A 139 2.79 3.90 11.10
N ALA A 140 4.12 3.87 11.28
CA ALA A 140 5.05 4.82 10.66
C ALA A 140 4.87 4.91 9.13
N GLU A 141 4.70 3.80 8.44
CA GLU A 141 4.48 3.78 6.99
C GLU A 141 3.20 4.49 6.56
N TYR A 142 2.13 4.41 7.38
CA TYR A 142 0.90 5.15 7.12
C TYR A 142 1.11 6.66 7.34
N ASP A 143 1.87 7.04 8.35
CA ASP A 143 2.23 8.44 8.60
C ASP A 143 3.09 8.99 7.45
N ASP A 144 4.03 8.21 6.93
CA ASP A 144 4.81 8.57 5.74
C ASP A 144 3.93 8.77 4.51
N ILE A 145 2.95 7.88 4.28
CA ILE A 145 1.96 8.07 3.21
C ILE A 145 1.22 9.40 3.37
N LEU A 146 0.73 9.70 4.58
CA LEU A 146 0.00 10.94 4.85
C LEU A 146 0.89 12.18 4.60
N ALA A 147 2.16 12.12 5.00
CA ALA A 147 3.11 13.19 4.76
C ALA A 147 3.38 13.40 3.25
N ASP A 148 3.58 12.32 2.50
CA ASP A 148 3.86 12.36 1.07
C ASP A 148 2.69 12.95 0.27
N ILE A 149 1.44 12.58 0.61
CA ILE A 149 0.26 13.00 -0.14
C ILE A 149 -0.27 14.38 0.23
N GLN A 150 0.07 14.90 1.43
CA GLN A 150 -0.49 16.14 1.96
C GLN A 150 -0.30 17.33 1.02
N SER A 151 0.88 17.43 0.37
CA SER A 151 1.21 18.54 -0.53
C SER A 151 0.39 18.55 -1.84
N TYR A 152 -0.29 17.47 -2.14
CA TYR A 152 -1.10 17.31 -3.34
C TYR A 152 -2.60 17.58 -3.14
N ALA A 153 -3.07 17.64 -1.89
CA ALA A 153 -4.50 17.68 -1.56
C ALA A 153 -5.24 18.81 -2.29
N ASP A 154 -4.66 20.01 -2.36
CA ASP A 154 -5.26 21.17 -2.99
C ASP A 154 -5.27 21.12 -4.54
N GLN A 155 -4.67 20.11 -5.14
CA GLN A 155 -4.60 19.94 -6.59
C GLN A 155 -5.81 19.16 -7.15
N PHE A 156 -6.62 18.57 -6.26
CA PHE A 156 -7.81 17.79 -6.62
C PHE A 156 -9.09 18.51 -6.20
N GLN A 157 -10.19 18.22 -6.89
CA GLN A 157 -11.53 18.72 -6.49
C GLN A 157 -12.09 17.92 -5.32
N SER A 158 -11.78 16.61 -5.29
CA SER A 158 -12.09 15.73 -4.17
C SER A 158 -10.86 14.90 -3.84
N PHE A 159 -10.45 14.96 -2.57
CA PHE A 159 -9.29 14.25 -2.05
C PHE A 159 -9.68 13.53 -0.76
N LYS A 160 -9.62 12.20 -0.76
CA LYS A 160 -9.99 11.38 0.39
C LYS A 160 -8.92 10.35 0.65
N VAL A 161 -8.71 10.04 1.93
CA VAL A 161 -7.75 9.01 2.37
C VAL A 161 -8.47 8.00 3.22
N GLY A 162 -8.34 6.73 2.86
CA GLY A 162 -8.83 5.60 3.63
C GLY A 162 -7.94 5.31 4.84
N LYS A 163 -8.43 4.43 5.69
CA LYS A 163 -7.73 4.00 6.90
C LYS A 163 -7.08 2.63 6.69
N PRO A 164 -6.03 2.31 7.47
CA PRO A 164 -5.52 0.95 7.59
C PRO A 164 -6.56 -0.03 8.14
N LEU A 165 -6.28 -1.32 8.03
CA LEU A 165 -7.20 -2.41 8.37
C LEU A 165 -7.64 -2.37 9.84
N LEU A 166 -6.74 -2.10 10.78
CA LEU A 166 -7.00 -2.06 12.23
C LEU A 166 -6.96 -0.62 12.75
N THR A 167 -8.10 0.03 12.78
CA THR A 167 -8.23 1.43 13.26
C THR A 167 -9.28 1.57 14.37
N THR A 168 -10.34 0.78 14.34
CA THR A 168 -11.47 0.85 15.27
C THR A 168 -11.73 -0.52 15.91
N ASP A 169 -12.46 -0.55 17.02
CA ASP A 169 -12.86 -1.81 17.70
C ASP A 169 -13.66 -2.74 16.78
N GLU A 170 -14.45 -2.18 15.87
CA GLU A 170 -15.20 -2.94 14.88
C GLU A 170 -14.27 -3.64 13.90
N ASP A 171 -13.20 -2.97 13.46
CA ASP A 171 -12.21 -3.55 12.55
C ASP A 171 -11.55 -4.80 13.18
N TYR A 172 -11.22 -4.75 14.47
CA TYR A 172 -10.70 -5.93 15.18
C TYR A 172 -11.71 -7.07 15.21
N THR A 173 -12.99 -6.77 15.48
CA THR A 173 -14.04 -7.78 15.51
C THR A 173 -14.19 -8.47 14.16
N GLN A 174 -14.18 -7.69 13.09
CA GLN A 174 -14.27 -8.20 11.71
C GLN A 174 -13.03 -9.01 11.34
N LEU A 175 -11.82 -8.51 11.64
CA LEU A 175 -10.59 -9.26 11.38
C LEU A 175 -10.56 -10.59 12.15
N ILE A 176 -10.91 -10.60 13.43
CA ILE A 176 -10.99 -11.85 14.22
C ILE A 176 -11.92 -12.85 13.55
N SER A 177 -13.09 -12.41 13.09
CA SER A 177 -14.02 -13.29 12.37
C SER A 177 -13.40 -13.89 11.11
N CYS A 178 -12.64 -13.09 10.34
CA CYS A 178 -11.92 -13.55 9.17
C CYS A 178 -10.81 -14.55 9.52
N LEU A 179 -9.99 -14.24 10.54
CA LEU A 179 -8.90 -15.11 10.99
C LEU A 179 -9.42 -16.47 11.45
N VAL A 180 -10.50 -16.49 12.24
CA VAL A 180 -11.12 -17.71 12.75
C VAL A 180 -11.72 -18.55 11.62
N GLU A 181 -12.40 -17.92 10.67
CA GLU A 181 -12.97 -18.61 9.51
C GLU A 181 -11.88 -19.28 8.66
N GLU A 182 -10.82 -18.55 8.35
CA GLU A 182 -9.71 -19.04 7.52
C GLU A 182 -8.89 -20.13 8.21
N THR A 183 -8.82 -20.12 9.53
CA THR A 183 -8.04 -21.11 10.29
C THR A 183 -8.85 -22.32 10.76
N LYS A 184 -10.15 -22.38 10.50
CA LYS A 184 -10.99 -23.55 10.83
C LYS A 184 -10.39 -24.91 10.43
N PRO A 185 -9.80 -25.07 9.23
CA PRO A 185 -9.22 -26.35 8.81
C PRO A 185 -8.05 -26.83 9.70
N TYR A 186 -7.40 -25.91 10.39
CA TYR A 186 -6.21 -26.16 11.21
C TYR A 186 -6.54 -26.23 12.71
N ASN A 187 -7.73 -25.71 13.11
CA ASN A 187 -8.08 -25.54 14.52
C ASN A 187 -8.55 -26.86 15.13
N ALA A 188 -7.67 -27.51 15.91
CA ALA A 188 -7.93 -28.72 16.66
C ALA A 188 -7.65 -28.50 18.16
N GLU A 189 -8.13 -29.40 19.02
CA GLU A 189 -8.12 -29.26 20.48
C GLU A 189 -6.68 -29.05 21.07
N ASP A 190 -5.67 -29.67 20.45
CA ASP A 190 -4.28 -29.60 20.87
C ASP A 190 -3.41 -28.71 19.94
N THR A 191 -4.03 -27.84 19.18
CA THR A 191 -3.37 -26.98 18.20
C THR A 191 -3.38 -25.52 18.64
N ALA A 192 -2.20 -24.91 18.66
CA ALA A 192 -2.03 -23.46 18.76
C ALA A 192 -1.99 -22.82 17.38
N ILE A 193 -2.85 -21.83 17.15
CA ILE A 193 -2.85 -20.99 15.94
C ILE A 193 -2.03 -19.74 16.26
N VAL A 194 -0.93 -19.55 15.57
CA VAL A 194 0.03 -18.49 15.85
C VAL A 194 0.15 -17.55 14.66
N PHE A 195 -0.19 -16.30 14.88
CA PHE A 195 -0.05 -15.24 13.90
C PHE A 195 1.22 -14.43 14.12
N MET A 196 2.04 -14.32 13.08
CA MET A 196 3.28 -13.55 13.08
C MET A 196 3.08 -12.25 12.29
N GLY A 197 3.04 -11.13 13.00
CA GLY A 197 3.08 -9.79 12.43
C GLY A 197 4.50 -9.28 12.22
N HIS A 198 4.64 -8.16 11.51
CA HIS A 198 5.94 -7.53 11.29
C HIS A 198 6.51 -6.95 12.60
N GLY A 199 5.69 -6.21 13.33
CA GLY A 199 6.14 -5.40 14.46
C GLY A 199 6.61 -4.00 14.02
N THR A 200 6.65 -3.07 14.96
CA THR A 200 7.13 -1.71 14.70
C THR A 200 7.54 -1.03 15.99
N HIS A 201 8.47 -0.08 15.91
CA HIS A 201 8.82 0.81 17.04
C HIS A 201 7.82 1.95 17.22
N HIS A 202 6.85 2.10 16.30
CA HIS A 202 5.77 3.07 16.40
C HIS A 202 4.76 2.65 17.48
N GLU A 203 4.04 3.62 18.09
CA GLU A 203 3.01 3.34 19.10
C GLU A 203 1.89 2.41 18.60
N ALA A 204 1.62 2.39 17.29
CA ALA A 204 0.69 1.48 16.65
C ALA A 204 1.02 -0.01 16.86
N ASN A 205 2.22 -0.34 17.33
CA ASN A 205 2.57 -1.72 17.72
C ASN A 205 1.62 -2.30 18.79
N ALA A 206 0.98 -1.44 19.58
CA ALA A 206 -0.05 -1.83 20.53
C ALA A 206 -1.23 -2.58 19.90
N ALA A 207 -1.42 -2.46 18.58
CA ALA A 207 -2.47 -3.19 17.85
C ALA A 207 -2.33 -4.72 17.98
N TYR A 208 -1.11 -5.25 18.05
CA TYR A 208 -0.89 -6.69 18.21
C TYR A 208 -1.37 -7.19 19.59
N ALA A 209 -1.01 -6.47 20.67
CA ALA A 209 -1.49 -6.80 22.01
C ALA A 209 -3.01 -6.64 22.12
N SER A 210 -3.58 -5.60 21.50
CA SER A 210 -5.04 -5.39 21.45
C SER A 210 -5.75 -6.52 20.71
N LEU A 211 -5.19 -7.01 19.60
CA LEU A 211 -5.74 -8.15 18.86
C LEU A 211 -5.71 -9.43 19.71
N GLN A 212 -4.59 -9.69 20.40
CA GLN A 212 -4.45 -10.83 21.32
C GLN A 212 -5.51 -10.77 22.45
N GLU A 213 -5.67 -9.61 23.07
CA GLU A 213 -6.64 -9.42 24.13
C GLU A 213 -8.07 -9.70 23.63
N LYS A 214 -8.44 -9.15 22.48
CA LYS A 214 -9.78 -9.34 21.90
C LYS A 214 -10.04 -10.78 21.46
N LEU A 215 -9.04 -11.49 20.91
CA LEU A 215 -9.12 -12.92 20.63
C LEU A 215 -9.42 -13.71 21.93
N THR A 216 -8.71 -13.42 23.00
CA THR A 216 -8.91 -14.07 24.30
C THR A 216 -10.30 -13.77 24.89
N GLN A 217 -10.73 -12.52 24.83
CA GLN A 217 -12.07 -12.09 25.29
C GLN A 217 -13.21 -12.74 24.49
N ALA A 218 -12.97 -12.98 23.18
CA ALA A 218 -13.92 -13.70 22.34
C ALA A 218 -13.90 -15.23 22.52
N GLY A 219 -13.04 -15.76 23.42
CA GLY A 219 -12.97 -17.18 23.74
C GLY A 219 -11.98 -17.99 22.89
N TYR A 220 -11.21 -17.34 22.01
CA TYR A 220 -10.19 -17.99 21.18
C TYR A 220 -8.86 -18.09 21.94
N THR A 221 -8.81 -18.93 22.96
CA THR A 221 -7.66 -19.04 23.90
C THR A 221 -6.48 -19.82 23.35
N ASN A 222 -6.62 -20.47 22.21
CA ASN A 222 -5.55 -21.17 21.49
C ASN A 222 -5.01 -20.36 20.29
N TYR A 223 -5.36 -19.07 20.20
CA TYR A 223 -4.86 -18.13 19.21
C TYR A 223 -3.83 -17.20 19.84
N PHE A 224 -2.67 -17.07 19.21
CA PHE A 224 -1.54 -16.28 19.70
C PHE A 224 -1.07 -15.31 18.63
N VAL A 225 -0.67 -14.11 19.07
CA VAL A 225 -0.18 -13.06 18.19
C VAL A 225 1.19 -12.61 18.65
N GLY A 226 2.15 -12.60 17.75
CA GLY A 226 3.47 -12.05 18.02
C GLY A 226 4.06 -11.33 16.80
N THR A 227 5.28 -10.84 16.92
CA THR A 227 5.92 -9.99 15.92
C THR A 227 7.38 -10.40 15.67
N VAL A 228 7.87 -10.12 14.45
CA VAL A 228 9.27 -10.35 14.09
C VAL A 228 10.19 -9.33 14.77
N GLU A 229 9.85 -8.03 14.68
CA GLU A 229 10.75 -6.94 15.01
C GLU A 229 10.41 -6.20 16.32
N ALA A 230 9.33 -6.62 17.02
CA ALA A 230 8.88 -5.92 18.23
C ALA A 230 8.31 -6.87 19.29
N THR A 231 7.33 -6.42 20.07
CA THR A 231 6.65 -7.22 21.09
C THR A 231 5.15 -7.34 20.76
N PRO A 232 4.51 -8.52 21.03
CA PRO A 232 5.10 -9.72 21.63
C PRO A 232 6.16 -10.38 20.73
N SER A 233 7.29 -10.78 21.32
CA SER A 233 8.36 -11.45 20.59
C SER A 233 8.08 -12.95 20.38
N LEU A 234 8.94 -13.64 19.63
CA LEU A 234 8.90 -15.09 19.48
C LEU A 234 8.96 -15.79 20.85
N GLU A 235 9.83 -15.32 21.76
CA GLU A 235 9.97 -15.90 23.10
C GLU A 235 8.70 -15.70 23.94
N ASP A 236 8.04 -14.54 23.83
CA ASP A 236 6.78 -14.28 24.51
C ASP A 236 5.69 -15.25 24.04
N VAL A 237 5.62 -15.48 22.72
CA VAL A 237 4.64 -16.39 22.12
C VAL A 237 4.96 -17.86 22.46
N LEU A 238 6.23 -18.27 22.43
CA LEU A 238 6.66 -19.61 22.86
C LEU A 238 6.18 -19.91 24.29
N ALA A 239 6.41 -18.98 25.22
CA ALA A 239 5.97 -19.14 26.62
C ALA A 239 4.43 -19.25 26.74
N GLN A 240 3.69 -18.50 25.96
CA GLN A 240 2.22 -18.57 25.95
C GLN A 240 1.71 -19.89 25.37
N VAL A 241 2.31 -20.36 24.28
CA VAL A 241 1.97 -21.66 23.67
C VAL A 241 2.32 -22.81 24.59
N GLU A 242 3.45 -22.76 25.29
CA GLU A 242 3.83 -23.76 26.30
C GLU A 242 2.78 -23.82 27.43
N ALA A 243 2.36 -22.67 27.94
CA ALA A 243 1.34 -22.59 28.99
C ALA A 243 -0.04 -23.11 28.53
N SER A 244 -0.33 -23.09 27.23
CA SER A 244 -1.60 -23.61 26.68
C SER A 244 -1.68 -25.13 26.66
N GLY A 245 -0.54 -25.82 26.67
CA GLY A 245 -0.46 -27.27 26.57
C GLY A 245 -0.66 -27.84 25.17
N ALA A 246 -0.62 -26.99 24.14
CA ALA A 246 -0.69 -27.41 22.74
C ALA A 246 0.46 -28.39 22.40
N LYS A 247 0.25 -29.19 21.36
CA LYS A 247 1.25 -30.13 20.82
C LYS A 247 1.62 -29.79 19.39
N LYS A 248 0.73 -29.16 18.68
CA LYS A 248 0.90 -28.68 17.32
C LYS A 248 0.82 -27.16 17.28
N VAL A 249 1.62 -26.54 16.42
CA VAL A 249 1.63 -25.11 16.13
C VAL A 249 1.37 -24.91 14.63
N VAL A 250 0.42 -24.06 14.32
CA VAL A 250 0.19 -23.60 12.94
C VAL A 250 0.57 -22.13 12.86
N LEU A 251 1.60 -21.84 12.07
CA LEU A 251 2.12 -20.49 11.86
C LEU A 251 1.51 -19.85 10.63
N LEU A 252 0.99 -18.62 10.79
CA LEU A 252 0.43 -17.82 9.70
C LEU A 252 0.95 -16.39 9.78
N PRO A 253 1.19 -15.70 8.63
CA PRO A 253 1.54 -14.29 8.67
C PRO A 253 0.32 -13.41 8.99
N LEU A 254 0.49 -12.45 9.89
CA LEU A 254 -0.44 -11.35 10.13
C LEU A 254 0.02 -10.12 9.33
N MET A 255 0.15 -10.31 8.04
CA MET A 255 0.61 -9.33 7.06
C MET A 255 -0.23 -9.46 5.80
N ILE A 256 -0.42 -8.37 5.07
CA ILE A 256 -1.20 -8.39 3.82
C ILE A 256 -0.63 -9.40 2.82
N VAL A 257 0.69 -9.49 2.73
CA VAL A 257 1.40 -10.41 1.84
C VAL A 257 2.19 -11.45 2.63
N ALA A 258 2.28 -12.68 2.15
CA ALA A 258 3.21 -13.68 2.63
C ALA A 258 4.57 -13.50 1.89
N GLY A 259 5.26 -12.39 2.20
CA GLY A 259 6.51 -11.99 1.58
C GLY A 259 7.75 -12.56 2.26
N ASP A 260 8.81 -11.75 2.34
CA ASP A 260 10.12 -12.14 2.86
C ASP A 260 10.05 -12.69 4.28
N HIS A 261 9.47 -11.93 5.22
CA HIS A 261 9.33 -12.38 6.61
C HIS A 261 8.55 -13.69 6.76
N ALA A 262 7.49 -13.89 5.96
CA ALA A 262 6.73 -15.13 6.03
C ALA A 262 7.53 -16.34 5.50
N ASN A 263 8.37 -16.15 4.50
CA ASN A 263 9.17 -17.22 3.90
C ASN A 263 10.44 -17.51 4.68
N ASN A 264 11.09 -16.49 5.25
CA ASN A 264 12.37 -16.62 5.94
C ASN A 264 12.19 -16.65 7.46
N ASP A 265 11.72 -15.56 8.08
CA ASP A 265 11.63 -15.47 9.55
C ASP A 265 10.56 -16.41 10.15
N MET A 266 9.43 -16.63 9.43
CA MET A 266 8.40 -17.55 9.91
C MET A 266 8.67 -19.01 9.52
N ALA A 267 8.79 -19.28 8.20
CA ALA A 267 8.79 -20.63 7.65
C ALA A 267 10.16 -21.12 7.18
N GLY A 268 11.21 -20.30 7.30
CA GLY A 268 12.58 -20.64 6.93
C GLY A 268 13.16 -21.78 7.75
N ASP A 269 14.31 -22.28 7.29
CA ASP A 269 15.06 -23.36 7.96
C ASP A 269 16.22 -22.82 8.82
N GLU A 270 16.39 -21.50 8.90
CA GLU A 270 17.43 -20.87 9.73
C GLU A 270 17.12 -21.06 11.22
N GLU A 271 18.17 -20.98 12.03
CA GLU A 271 18.10 -21.29 13.47
C GLU A 271 17.16 -20.35 14.24
N ASP A 272 17.04 -19.11 13.79
CA ASP A 272 16.22 -18.05 14.38
C ASP A 272 14.80 -17.95 13.78
N SER A 273 14.44 -18.81 12.83
CA SER A 273 13.08 -18.84 12.30
C SER A 273 12.07 -19.36 13.33
N TRP A 274 10.84 -18.85 13.26
CA TRP A 274 9.76 -19.30 14.14
C TRP A 274 9.50 -20.80 14.03
N LYS A 275 9.47 -21.33 12.80
CA LYS A 275 9.34 -22.77 12.54
C LYS A 275 10.42 -23.58 13.28
N THR A 276 11.67 -23.18 13.17
CA THR A 276 12.79 -23.88 13.81
C THR A 276 12.71 -23.75 15.33
N ALA A 277 12.38 -22.58 15.85
CA ALA A 277 12.24 -22.36 17.29
C ALA A 277 11.13 -23.24 17.91
N PHE A 278 9.93 -23.28 17.30
CA PHE A 278 8.86 -24.16 17.79
C PHE A 278 9.19 -25.64 17.60
N THR A 279 9.85 -26.02 16.51
CA THR A 279 10.28 -27.41 16.29
C THR A 279 11.29 -27.84 17.36
N ASN A 280 12.26 -26.98 17.68
CA ASN A 280 13.27 -27.26 18.74
C ASN A 280 12.62 -27.30 20.12
N ALA A 281 11.53 -26.58 20.35
CA ALA A 281 10.74 -26.68 21.57
C ALA A 281 9.87 -27.97 21.65
N GLY A 282 9.85 -28.79 20.59
CA GLY A 282 9.20 -30.10 20.57
C GLY A 282 7.78 -30.11 19.98
N TYR A 283 7.35 -29.05 19.32
CA TYR A 283 6.05 -29.00 18.66
C TYR A 283 6.07 -29.61 17.25
N GLU A 284 4.94 -30.17 16.83
CA GLU A 284 4.66 -30.36 15.41
C GLU A 284 4.33 -29.00 14.82
N VAL A 285 5.04 -28.58 13.75
CA VAL A 285 4.88 -27.24 13.16
C VAL A 285 4.38 -27.35 11.74
N GLU A 286 3.31 -26.62 11.45
CA GLU A 286 2.79 -26.40 10.09
C GLU A 286 2.86 -24.89 9.76
N CYS A 287 3.43 -24.56 8.60
CA CYS A 287 3.49 -23.16 8.12
C CYS A 287 2.50 -22.96 6.98
N VAL A 288 1.61 -21.98 7.12
CA VAL A 288 0.64 -21.61 6.10
C VAL A 288 1.03 -20.26 5.51
N LEU A 289 1.66 -20.27 4.34
CA LEU A 289 2.13 -19.08 3.63
C LEU A 289 0.98 -18.39 2.86
N LYS A 290 -0.01 -17.89 3.61
CA LYS A 290 -1.18 -17.21 3.09
C LYS A 290 -1.31 -15.84 3.74
N GLY A 291 -1.12 -14.77 2.95
CA GLY A 291 -1.25 -13.40 3.44
C GLY A 291 -2.72 -13.00 3.68
N LEU A 292 -2.95 -12.00 4.53
CA LEU A 292 -4.29 -11.48 4.84
C LEU A 292 -5.03 -11.02 3.57
N GLY A 293 -4.30 -10.52 2.56
CA GLY A 293 -4.88 -10.11 1.29
C GLY A 293 -5.52 -11.24 0.48
N GLU A 294 -5.27 -12.52 0.85
CA GLU A 294 -5.92 -13.69 0.24
C GLU A 294 -7.25 -14.06 0.94
N TYR A 295 -7.53 -13.45 2.10
CA TYR A 295 -8.75 -13.77 2.86
C TYR A 295 -9.93 -12.99 2.29
N ALA A 296 -10.96 -13.72 1.85
CA ALA A 296 -12.14 -13.10 1.23
C ALA A 296 -12.80 -12.04 2.13
N GLY A 297 -12.81 -12.25 3.45
CA GLY A 297 -13.34 -11.28 4.41
C GLY A 297 -12.48 -10.05 4.61
N VAL A 298 -11.17 -10.11 4.30
CA VAL A 298 -10.27 -8.95 4.34
C VAL A 298 -10.37 -8.12 3.05
N GLN A 299 -10.72 -8.75 1.93
CA GLN A 299 -10.93 -8.08 0.64
C GLN A 299 -12.25 -7.31 0.55
N GLN A 300 -13.19 -7.53 1.47
CA GLN A 300 -14.52 -6.89 1.54
C GLN A 300 -14.53 -5.64 2.40
#